data_751667ce148fd8994e1ee21e9d02664d
#
_entry.id   751667ce148fd8994e1ee21e9d02664d
#
_cell.length_a   1.000
_cell.length_b   1.000
_cell.length_c   1.000
_cell.angle_alpha   90.00
_cell.angle_beta   90.00
_cell.angle_gamma   90.00
#
_symmetry.space_group_name_H-M   'P 1'
#
loop_
_entity.id
_entity.type
_entity.pdbx_description
1 polymer ?
#
loop_
_entity_poly.entity_id
_entity_poly.type
_entity_poly.pdbx_seq_one_letter_code
_entity_poly.pdbx_strand_id
1 'polypeptide(L)'
;MNARLIDMALGLGVAFVWGLGLVFAKAAISHFPPILLMAFRFSVTAMALVWFIKPNGGQLRMLFLISFISATLQYSLTFTGLAGLDASATALIVQLEIPFLILIGAIFLKESPGWRRWIGITIAFFGVYQITGEPRIGNALWSVALVIGGGLTWATGQAMVRQLKNISGLTVAAWISILAFPQLFIMSAIFETGQFQAIQSAGWVVWSTVAYLGLIMTALGYYMWYTLIRRTPVSEAAPYLLALPLFSMAGGWFFLGEIATTQTLLGGGIIISGVALIVFEPIK
;
A
#
# COMPACT_ATOMS: atom_id res chain seq x y z
N MET A 1 -1.60 -22.72 20.93
CA MET A 1 -0.92 -22.35 19.66
C MET A 1 0.30 -21.54 20.02
N ASN A 2 1.49 -21.89 19.51
CA ASN A 2 2.75 -21.25 19.88
C ASN A 2 2.71 -19.76 19.48
N ALA A 3 3.12 -18.83 20.36
CA ALA A 3 3.04 -17.37 20.09
C ALA A 3 3.68 -16.99 18.73
N ARG A 4 4.82 -17.59 18.41
CA ARG A 4 5.51 -17.43 17.11
C ARG A 4 4.66 -17.86 15.91
N LEU A 5 3.86 -18.92 16.01
CA LEU A 5 2.98 -19.38 14.93
C LEU A 5 1.85 -18.38 14.67
N ILE A 6 1.31 -17.76 15.72
CA ILE A 6 0.30 -16.70 15.57
C ILE A 6 0.89 -15.49 14.87
N ASP A 7 2.07 -15.05 15.29
CA ASP A 7 2.73 -13.87 14.72
C ASP A 7 3.12 -14.10 13.25
N MET A 8 3.61 -15.30 12.92
CA MET A 8 3.87 -15.71 11.54
C MET A 8 2.58 -15.76 10.70
N ALA A 9 1.49 -16.33 11.23
CA ALA A 9 0.21 -16.39 10.54
C ALA A 9 -0.38 -14.99 10.29
N LEU A 10 -0.27 -14.07 11.24
CA LEU A 10 -0.68 -12.68 11.09
C LEU A 10 0.16 -11.98 10.03
N GLY A 11 1.49 -12.08 10.09
CA GLY A 11 2.40 -11.42 9.15
C GLY A 11 2.24 -11.90 7.71
N LEU A 12 2.23 -13.22 7.50
CA LEU A 12 1.99 -13.80 6.18
C LEU A 12 0.55 -13.54 5.70
N GLY A 13 -0.43 -13.54 6.62
CA GLY A 13 -1.82 -13.20 6.32
C GLY A 13 -1.96 -11.76 5.79
N VAL A 14 -1.27 -10.80 6.40
CA VAL A 14 -1.22 -9.41 5.91
C VAL A 14 -0.61 -9.36 4.50
N ALA A 15 0.57 -9.98 4.30
CA ALA A 15 1.24 -9.99 3.00
C ALA A 15 0.37 -10.64 1.91
N PHE A 16 -0.32 -11.73 2.23
CA PHE A 16 -1.26 -12.42 1.34
C PHE A 16 -2.44 -11.52 0.97
N VAL A 17 -3.11 -10.95 1.97
CA VAL A 17 -4.31 -10.12 1.75
C VAL A 17 -3.97 -8.86 0.96
N TRP A 18 -2.85 -8.20 1.27
CA TRP A 18 -2.43 -7.00 0.56
C TRP A 18 -1.88 -7.32 -0.84
N GLY A 19 -1.15 -8.43 -1.00
CA GLY A 19 -0.66 -8.88 -2.31
C GLY A 19 -1.79 -9.19 -3.28
N LEU A 20 -2.78 -10.00 -2.85
CA LEU A 20 -3.98 -10.27 -3.65
C LEU A 20 -4.85 -9.03 -3.84
N GLY A 21 -4.82 -8.09 -2.89
CA GLY A 21 -5.53 -6.83 -3.01
C GLY A 21 -5.10 -6.00 -4.23
N LEU A 22 -3.81 -5.99 -4.58
CA LEU A 22 -3.33 -5.35 -5.82
C LEU A 22 -3.86 -6.06 -7.06
N VAL A 23 -3.91 -7.39 -7.05
CA VAL A 23 -4.41 -8.20 -8.16
C VAL A 23 -5.90 -7.93 -8.42
N PHE A 24 -6.72 -7.99 -7.37
CA PHE A 24 -8.15 -7.72 -7.49
C PHE A 24 -8.45 -6.26 -7.80
N ALA A 25 -7.65 -5.32 -7.28
CA ALA A 25 -7.76 -3.93 -7.68
C ALA A 25 -7.42 -3.74 -9.15
N LYS A 26 -6.38 -4.41 -9.68
CA LYS A 26 -6.04 -4.38 -11.10
C LYS A 26 -7.19 -4.90 -11.96
N ALA A 27 -7.84 -6.00 -11.55
CA ALA A 27 -9.03 -6.52 -12.22
C ALA A 27 -10.19 -5.49 -12.21
N ALA A 28 -10.45 -4.84 -11.07
CA ALA A 28 -11.56 -3.88 -10.93
C ALA A 28 -11.30 -2.55 -11.65
N ILE A 29 -10.03 -2.13 -11.82
CA ILE A 29 -9.63 -0.93 -12.56
C ILE A 29 -10.00 -1.04 -14.06
N SER A 30 -10.12 -2.26 -14.60
CA SER A 30 -10.63 -2.44 -15.97
C SER A 30 -12.07 -1.97 -16.13
N HIS A 31 -12.82 -1.83 -15.04
CA HIS A 31 -14.22 -1.42 -15.02
C HIS A 31 -14.42 -0.04 -14.39
N PHE A 32 -13.89 0.19 -13.20
CA PHE A 32 -13.97 1.49 -12.52
C PHE A 32 -12.74 2.36 -12.77
N PRO A 33 -12.90 3.69 -12.93
CA PRO A 33 -11.77 4.61 -12.81
C PRO A 33 -11.03 4.36 -11.48
N PRO A 34 -9.68 4.39 -11.48
CA PRO A 34 -8.87 3.99 -10.31
C PRO A 34 -9.19 4.73 -9.02
N ILE A 35 -9.37 6.06 -9.08
CA ILE A 35 -9.64 6.87 -7.90
C ILE A 35 -11.06 6.62 -7.39
N LEU A 36 -12.04 6.46 -8.31
CA LEU A 36 -13.40 6.09 -7.96
C LEU A 36 -13.45 4.74 -7.24
N LEU A 37 -12.70 3.75 -7.74
CA LEU A 37 -12.60 2.44 -7.10
C LEU A 37 -12.09 2.58 -5.65
N MET A 38 -11.10 3.44 -5.44
CA MET A 38 -10.57 3.69 -4.09
C MET A 38 -11.59 4.45 -3.22
N ALA A 39 -12.38 5.36 -3.78
CA ALA A 39 -13.45 6.02 -3.05
C ALA A 39 -14.48 4.99 -2.52
N PHE A 40 -14.93 4.06 -3.34
CA PHE A 40 -15.82 2.98 -2.91
C PHE A 40 -15.17 2.05 -1.88
N ARG A 41 -13.91 1.66 -2.10
CA ARG A 41 -13.14 0.85 -1.14
C ARG A 41 -13.11 1.51 0.23
N PHE A 42 -12.74 2.79 0.31
CA PHE A 42 -12.70 3.51 1.59
C PHE A 42 -14.09 3.76 2.18
N SER A 43 -15.14 3.89 1.36
CA SER A 43 -16.54 3.95 1.84
C SER A 43 -16.93 2.66 2.57
N VAL A 44 -16.64 1.50 1.97
CA VAL A 44 -16.90 0.19 2.58
C VAL A 44 -16.08 0.03 3.87
N THR A 45 -14.80 0.43 3.85
CA THR A 45 -13.94 0.38 5.04
C THR A 45 -14.46 1.31 6.15
N ALA A 46 -14.91 2.53 5.80
CA ALA A 46 -15.46 3.48 6.75
C ALA A 46 -16.72 2.92 7.42
N MET A 47 -17.62 2.31 6.66
CA MET A 47 -18.81 1.65 7.21
C MET A 47 -18.45 0.51 8.17
N ALA A 48 -17.43 -0.29 7.85
CA ALA A 48 -16.99 -1.40 8.70
C ALA A 48 -16.30 -0.92 9.99
N LEU A 49 -15.56 0.19 9.93
CA LEU A 49 -14.73 0.68 11.03
C LEU A 49 -15.36 1.85 11.81
N VAL A 50 -16.54 2.35 11.43
CA VAL A 50 -17.19 3.50 12.10
C VAL A 50 -17.33 3.31 13.61
N TRP A 51 -17.54 2.08 14.06
CA TRP A 51 -17.69 1.72 15.49
C TRP A 51 -16.40 1.91 16.31
N PHE A 52 -15.25 2.02 15.63
CA PHE A 52 -13.94 2.24 16.27
C PHE A 52 -13.55 3.73 16.33
N ILE A 53 -14.42 4.61 15.85
CA ILE A 53 -14.23 6.06 15.94
C ILE A 53 -14.41 6.49 17.38
N LYS A 54 -13.38 7.08 17.93
CA LYS A 54 -13.43 7.72 19.25
C LYS A 54 -13.20 9.22 19.09
N PRO A 55 -13.89 10.06 19.87
CA PRO A 55 -13.64 11.50 19.89
C PRO A 55 -12.15 11.77 20.16
N ASN A 56 -11.53 12.57 19.32
CA ASN A 56 -10.09 12.83 19.40
C ASN A 56 -9.86 14.33 19.50
N GLY A 57 -10.14 14.85 20.70
CA GLY A 57 -10.11 16.28 20.97
C GLY A 57 -8.79 16.92 20.53
N GLY A 58 -8.86 17.80 19.55
CA GLY A 58 -7.74 18.60 19.06
C GLY A 58 -6.85 17.98 17.97
N GLN A 59 -6.97 16.68 17.64
CA GLN A 59 -6.15 16.05 16.60
C GLN A 59 -6.85 15.90 15.24
N LEU A 60 -8.08 16.34 15.09
CA LEU A 60 -8.89 16.17 13.85
C LEU A 60 -8.21 16.81 12.63
N ARG A 61 -7.61 17.99 12.79
CA ARG A 61 -6.87 18.66 11.71
C ARG A 61 -5.69 17.80 11.23
N MET A 62 -4.96 17.18 12.16
CA MET A 62 -3.84 16.31 11.83
C MET A 62 -4.33 15.02 11.15
N LEU A 63 -5.41 14.41 11.63
CA LEU A 63 -6.05 13.25 11.01
C LEU A 63 -6.55 13.56 9.60
N PHE A 64 -7.09 14.75 9.36
CA PHE A 64 -7.50 15.21 8.03
C PHE A 64 -6.29 15.30 7.08
N LEU A 65 -5.18 15.90 7.50
CA LEU A 65 -3.96 15.99 6.69
C LEU A 65 -3.35 14.60 6.44
N ILE A 66 -3.32 13.73 7.46
CA ILE A 66 -2.87 12.35 7.31
C ILE A 66 -3.74 11.61 6.30
N SER A 67 -5.07 11.71 6.40
CA SER A 67 -5.97 11.04 5.47
C SER A 67 -5.78 11.54 4.03
N PHE A 68 -5.55 12.84 3.85
CA PHE A 68 -5.30 13.41 2.54
C PHE A 68 -3.99 12.89 1.94
N ILE A 69 -2.90 12.88 2.72
CA ILE A 69 -1.57 12.49 2.22
C ILE A 69 -1.45 10.97 2.10
N SER A 70 -1.77 10.21 3.18
CA SER A 70 -1.51 8.77 3.25
C SER A 70 -2.63 7.89 2.69
N ALA A 71 -3.77 8.47 2.35
CA ALA A 71 -4.85 7.73 1.72
C ALA A 71 -5.26 8.41 0.40
N THR A 72 -5.74 9.65 0.42
CA THR A 72 -6.27 10.26 -0.80
C THR A 72 -5.20 10.40 -1.89
N LEU A 73 -4.09 11.07 -1.63
CA LEU A 73 -3.01 11.19 -2.61
C LEU A 73 -2.34 9.85 -2.90
N GLN A 74 -1.99 9.11 -1.85
CA GLN A 74 -1.30 7.83 -2.00
C GLN A 74 -2.08 6.86 -2.89
N TYR A 75 -3.37 6.63 -2.58
CA TYR A 75 -4.16 5.67 -3.35
C TYR A 75 -4.52 6.20 -4.74
N SER A 76 -4.76 7.50 -4.90
CA SER A 76 -4.94 8.09 -6.22
C SER A 76 -3.71 7.86 -7.10
N LEU A 77 -2.50 8.13 -6.60
CA LEU A 77 -1.26 7.93 -7.35
C LEU A 77 -0.98 6.46 -7.62
N THR A 78 -0.97 5.62 -6.58
CA THR A 78 -0.61 4.20 -6.70
C THR A 78 -1.57 3.46 -7.62
N PHE A 79 -2.89 3.67 -7.50
CA PHE A 79 -3.86 2.91 -8.27
C PHE A 79 -4.07 3.46 -9.69
N THR A 80 -3.84 4.76 -9.92
CA THR A 80 -3.71 5.29 -11.28
C THR A 80 -2.45 4.73 -11.96
N GLY A 81 -1.34 4.62 -11.23
CA GLY A 81 -0.14 3.94 -11.74
C GLY A 81 -0.36 2.45 -12.03
N LEU A 82 -1.06 1.73 -11.13
CA LEU A 82 -1.44 0.32 -11.33
C LEU A 82 -2.27 0.11 -12.60
N ALA A 83 -3.06 1.10 -13.05
CA ALA A 83 -3.82 0.99 -14.30
C ALA A 83 -2.90 0.71 -15.50
N GLY A 84 -1.70 1.28 -15.53
CA GLY A 84 -0.73 1.11 -16.63
C GLY A 84 0.36 0.06 -16.39
N LEU A 85 0.35 -0.66 -15.26
CA LEU A 85 1.36 -1.66 -14.89
C LEU A 85 0.70 -3.00 -14.55
N ASP A 86 1.47 -4.08 -14.58
CA ASP A 86 1.06 -5.35 -14.01
C ASP A 86 0.99 -5.25 -12.47
N ALA A 87 0.12 -6.04 -11.83
CA ALA A 87 -0.01 -6.06 -10.37
C ALA A 87 1.30 -6.50 -9.70
N SER A 88 2.00 -7.45 -10.31
CA SER A 88 3.32 -7.94 -9.88
C SER A 88 4.39 -6.84 -9.90
N ALA A 89 4.51 -6.08 -10.99
CA ALA A 89 5.45 -4.97 -11.10
C ALA A 89 5.12 -3.85 -10.10
N THR A 90 3.83 -3.51 -9.96
CA THR A 90 3.38 -2.53 -8.97
C THR A 90 3.73 -2.95 -7.55
N ALA A 91 3.50 -4.22 -7.19
CA ALA A 91 3.83 -4.75 -5.86
C ALA A 91 5.34 -4.65 -5.53
N LEU A 92 6.21 -4.82 -6.54
CA LEU A 92 7.66 -4.64 -6.38
C LEU A 92 8.03 -3.17 -6.19
N ILE A 93 7.47 -2.25 -6.98
CA ILE A 93 7.75 -0.81 -6.88
C ILE A 93 7.24 -0.24 -5.56
N VAL A 94 6.09 -0.69 -5.07
CA VAL A 94 5.52 -0.30 -3.76
C VAL A 94 6.48 -0.61 -2.61
N GLN A 95 7.39 -1.59 -2.73
CA GLN A 95 8.40 -1.84 -1.68
C GLN A 95 9.33 -0.64 -1.42
N LEU A 96 9.40 0.34 -2.33
CA LEU A 96 10.10 1.61 -2.07
C LEU A 96 9.49 2.44 -0.94
N GLU A 97 8.30 2.11 -0.46
CA GLU A 97 7.70 2.71 0.74
C GLU A 97 8.65 2.61 1.95
N ILE A 98 9.39 1.49 2.08
CA ILE A 98 10.35 1.27 3.18
C ILE A 98 11.58 2.17 3.03
N PRO A 99 12.30 2.21 1.89
CA PRO A 99 13.33 3.21 1.62
C PRO A 99 12.89 4.65 1.88
N PHE A 100 11.71 5.05 1.39
CA PHE A 100 11.20 6.40 1.61
C PHE A 100 10.94 6.70 3.09
N LEU A 101 10.40 5.74 3.84
CA LEU A 101 10.16 5.92 5.27
C LEU A 101 11.46 6.22 6.03
N ILE A 102 12.56 5.57 5.65
CA ILE A 102 13.88 5.82 6.24
C ILE A 102 14.45 7.17 5.83
N LEU A 103 14.33 7.53 4.54
CA LEU A 103 14.77 8.84 4.05
C LEU A 103 14.03 9.97 4.77
N ILE A 104 12.71 9.85 4.95
CA ILE A 104 11.90 10.81 5.71
C ILE A 104 12.33 10.85 7.17
N GLY A 105 12.57 9.70 7.81
CA GLY A 105 13.12 9.62 9.16
C GLY A 105 14.45 10.34 9.30
N ALA A 106 15.36 10.12 8.35
CA ALA A 106 16.67 10.76 8.34
C ALA A 106 16.58 12.29 8.16
N ILE A 107 15.75 12.76 7.22
CA ILE A 107 15.68 14.19 6.87
C ILE A 107 14.86 14.98 7.90
N PHE A 108 13.67 14.52 8.24
CA PHE A 108 12.70 15.28 9.06
C PHE A 108 12.79 14.97 10.54
N LEU A 109 13.10 13.73 10.92
CA LEU A 109 13.20 13.31 12.30
C LEU A 109 14.66 13.32 12.80
N LYS A 110 15.63 13.68 11.92
CA LYS A 110 17.07 13.70 12.21
C LYS A 110 17.60 12.36 12.73
N GLU A 111 16.98 11.26 12.33
CA GLU A 111 17.45 9.92 12.59
C GLU A 111 18.73 9.66 11.77
N SER A 112 19.70 8.92 12.33
CA SER A 112 20.94 8.56 11.64
C SER A 112 20.88 7.12 11.15
N PRO A 113 20.39 6.86 9.93
CA PRO A 113 20.40 5.50 9.39
C PRO A 113 21.84 5.02 9.20
N GLY A 114 22.11 3.79 9.66
CA GLY A 114 23.42 3.16 9.47
C GLY A 114 23.77 3.00 7.99
N TRP A 115 25.08 2.78 7.68
CA TRP A 115 25.57 2.66 6.30
C TRP A 115 24.89 1.54 5.49
N ARG A 116 24.47 0.45 6.15
CA ARG A 116 23.74 -0.66 5.52
C ARG A 116 22.39 -0.22 4.96
N ARG A 117 21.66 0.66 5.67
CA ARG A 117 20.39 1.22 5.20
C ARG A 117 20.59 2.07 3.96
N TRP A 118 21.65 2.87 3.89
CA TRP A 118 21.98 3.64 2.69
C TRP A 118 22.28 2.74 1.49
N ILE A 119 23.04 1.66 1.68
CA ILE A 119 23.29 0.65 0.63
C ILE A 119 21.97 -0.01 0.22
N GLY A 120 21.14 -0.43 1.18
CA GLY A 120 19.87 -1.05 0.89
C GLY A 120 18.92 -0.15 0.09
N ILE A 121 18.87 1.15 0.43
CA ILE A 121 18.12 2.17 -0.32
C ILE A 121 18.63 2.22 -1.77
N THR A 122 19.93 2.34 -1.96
CA THR A 122 20.56 2.43 -3.31
C THR A 122 20.25 1.18 -4.13
N ILE A 123 20.36 -0.01 -3.53
CA ILE A 123 20.05 -1.29 -4.19
C ILE A 123 18.56 -1.34 -4.58
N ALA A 124 17.64 -0.93 -3.70
CA ALA A 124 16.22 -0.96 -3.98
C ALA A 124 15.85 -0.04 -5.16
N PHE A 125 16.37 1.19 -5.20
CA PHE A 125 16.15 2.10 -6.34
C PHE A 125 16.80 1.60 -7.63
N PHE A 126 17.98 0.97 -7.54
CA PHE A 126 18.62 0.35 -8.71
C PHE A 126 17.77 -0.81 -9.25
N GLY A 127 17.14 -1.61 -8.38
CA GLY A 127 16.20 -2.65 -8.81
C GLY A 127 14.99 -2.11 -9.55
N VAL A 128 14.41 -0.98 -9.12
CA VAL A 128 13.33 -0.31 -9.86
C VAL A 128 13.83 0.18 -11.24
N TYR A 129 15.02 0.77 -11.30
CA TYR A 129 15.64 1.17 -12.58
C TYR A 129 15.79 -0.04 -13.52
N GLN A 130 16.20 -1.20 -13.02
CA GLN A 130 16.31 -2.42 -13.82
C GLN A 130 14.94 -2.89 -14.36
N ILE A 131 13.87 -2.83 -13.56
CA ILE A 131 12.52 -3.16 -14.03
C ILE A 131 12.07 -2.21 -15.15
N THR A 132 12.40 -0.93 -15.08
CA THR A 132 12.01 0.05 -16.11
C THR A 132 12.69 -0.18 -17.46
N GLY A 133 13.75 -0.98 -17.51
CA GLY A 133 14.37 -1.42 -18.76
C GLY A 133 13.52 -2.45 -19.54
N GLU A 134 12.48 -3.02 -18.95
CA GLU A 134 11.54 -3.87 -19.66
C GLU A 134 10.66 -3.03 -20.62
N PRO A 135 10.52 -3.40 -21.92
CA PRO A 135 9.81 -2.58 -22.90
C PRO A 135 8.38 -2.24 -22.51
N ARG A 136 7.66 -3.18 -21.87
CA ARG A 136 6.28 -2.94 -21.37
C ARG A 136 6.25 -1.85 -20.32
N ILE A 137 7.17 -1.86 -19.38
CA ILE A 137 7.26 -0.92 -18.25
C ILE A 137 7.93 0.37 -18.73
N GLY A 138 8.93 0.29 -19.62
CA GLY A 138 9.58 1.46 -20.21
C GLY A 138 8.62 2.39 -20.97
N ASN A 139 7.59 1.83 -21.60
CA ASN A 139 6.51 2.61 -22.21
C ASN A 139 5.50 3.17 -21.20
N ALA A 140 5.54 2.72 -19.95
CA ALA A 140 4.65 3.12 -18.86
C ALA A 140 5.38 3.89 -17.74
N LEU A 141 6.46 4.63 -18.06
CA LEU A 141 7.27 5.36 -17.07
C LEU A 141 6.44 6.33 -16.23
N TRP A 142 5.39 6.91 -16.81
CA TRP A 142 4.45 7.73 -16.04
C TRP A 142 3.76 6.93 -14.94
N SER A 143 3.30 5.72 -15.23
CA SER A 143 2.69 4.83 -14.24
C SER A 143 3.68 4.43 -13.16
N VAL A 144 4.95 4.17 -13.51
CA VAL A 144 6.03 3.93 -12.54
C VAL A 144 6.22 5.14 -11.62
N ALA A 145 6.30 6.35 -12.21
CA ALA A 145 6.45 7.59 -11.44
C ALA A 145 5.28 7.81 -10.47
N LEU A 146 4.05 7.51 -10.89
CA LEU A 146 2.86 7.59 -10.03
C LEU A 146 2.95 6.62 -8.85
N VAL A 147 3.36 5.36 -9.07
CA VAL A 147 3.52 4.38 -7.98
C VAL A 147 4.63 4.81 -7.01
N ILE A 148 5.76 5.30 -7.53
CA ILE A 148 6.86 5.85 -6.70
C ILE A 148 6.35 7.04 -5.86
N GLY A 149 5.62 7.96 -6.47
CA GLY A 149 4.98 9.11 -5.79
C GLY A 149 4.00 8.65 -4.70
N GLY A 150 3.22 7.61 -4.98
CA GLY A 150 2.36 6.95 -4.00
C GLY A 150 3.13 6.41 -2.80
N GLY A 151 4.25 5.72 -3.03
CA GLY A 151 5.13 5.24 -1.98
C GLY A 151 5.70 6.36 -1.10
N LEU A 152 6.10 7.48 -1.71
CA LEU A 152 6.59 8.65 -0.99
C LEU A 152 5.49 9.29 -0.12
N THR A 153 4.27 9.42 -0.66
CA THR A 153 3.14 9.98 0.11
C THR A 153 2.72 9.06 1.24
N TRP A 154 2.75 7.73 1.03
CA TRP A 154 2.52 6.76 2.10
C TRP A 154 3.55 6.92 3.23
N ALA A 155 4.84 6.93 2.91
CA ALA A 155 5.91 7.08 3.89
C ALA A 155 5.79 8.40 4.68
N THR A 156 5.43 9.49 3.99
CA THR A 156 5.15 10.79 4.63
C THR A 156 3.99 10.68 5.62
N GLY A 157 2.89 10.05 5.21
CA GLY A 157 1.75 9.81 6.08
C GLY A 157 2.10 8.96 7.30
N GLN A 158 2.90 7.90 7.15
CA GLN A 158 3.35 7.08 8.29
C GLN A 158 4.20 7.88 9.27
N ALA A 159 5.08 8.77 8.78
CA ALA A 159 5.84 9.68 9.65
C ALA A 159 4.93 10.64 10.42
N MET A 160 3.85 11.12 9.80
CA MET A 160 2.84 11.94 10.46
C MET A 160 2.02 11.15 11.49
N VAL A 161 1.63 9.91 11.20
CA VAL A 161 0.89 9.03 12.13
C VAL A 161 1.69 8.82 13.43
N ARG A 162 3.01 8.72 13.36
CA ARG A 162 3.88 8.63 14.56
C ARG A 162 3.74 9.80 15.51
N GLN A 163 3.28 10.96 15.05
CA GLN A 163 3.08 12.15 15.89
C GLN A 163 1.73 12.15 16.64
N LEU A 164 0.82 11.25 16.28
CA LEU A 164 -0.46 11.10 16.96
C LEU A 164 -0.26 10.46 18.33
N LYS A 165 -0.85 11.06 19.37
CA LYS A 165 -0.72 10.61 20.75
C LYS A 165 -2.02 9.95 21.22
N ASN A 166 -1.88 8.90 22.02
CA ASN A 166 -3.00 8.24 22.71
C ASN A 166 -4.15 7.77 21.81
N ILE A 167 -3.85 7.37 20.57
CA ILE A 167 -4.82 6.87 19.60
C ILE A 167 -4.48 5.43 19.21
N SER A 168 -5.49 4.56 19.13
CA SER A 168 -5.27 3.18 18.68
C SER A 168 -5.12 3.11 17.16
N GLY A 169 -4.35 2.14 16.64
CA GLY A 169 -4.19 1.96 15.19
C GLY A 169 -5.52 1.76 14.45
N LEU A 170 -6.48 1.00 15.03
CA LEU A 170 -7.81 0.84 14.45
C LEU A 170 -8.61 2.15 14.43
N THR A 171 -8.47 2.99 15.46
CA THR A 171 -9.09 4.32 15.50
C THR A 171 -8.48 5.24 14.43
N VAL A 172 -7.15 5.17 14.21
CA VAL A 172 -6.48 5.89 13.11
C VAL A 172 -7.01 5.41 11.77
N ALA A 173 -7.09 4.09 11.54
CA ALA A 173 -7.62 3.54 10.29
C ALA A 173 -9.09 3.93 10.04
N ALA A 174 -9.92 3.95 11.10
CA ALA A 174 -11.31 4.39 11.01
C ALA A 174 -11.41 5.87 10.61
N TRP A 175 -10.65 6.75 11.27
CA TRP A 175 -10.61 8.18 10.94
C TRP A 175 -10.06 8.43 9.53
N ILE A 176 -8.96 7.77 9.15
CA ILE A 176 -8.42 7.88 7.80
C ILE A 176 -9.48 7.48 6.77
N SER A 177 -10.18 6.36 6.99
CA SER A 177 -11.16 5.86 6.02
C SER A 177 -12.36 6.82 5.87
N ILE A 178 -12.91 7.33 6.99
CA ILE A 178 -14.08 8.22 6.94
C ILE A 178 -13.74 9.60 6.37
N LEU A 179 -12.51 10.06 6.52
CA LEU A 179 -12.07 11.33 5.94
C LEU A 179 -11.60 11.16 4.48
N ALA A 180 -11.01 10.03 4.12
CA ALA A 180 -10.49 9.80 2.78
C ALA A 180 -11.58 9.53 1.74
N PHE A 181 -12.67 8.82 2.09
CA PHE A 181 -13.66 8.48 1.06
C PHE A 181 -14.29 9.71 0.39
N PRO A 182 -14.73 10.79 1.09
CA PRO A 182 -15.24 11.98 0.42
C PRO A 182 -14.15 12.72 -0.36
N GLN A 183 -12.92 12.75 0.15
CA GLN A 183 -11.79 13.35 -0.55
C GLN A 183 -11.50 12.61 -1.87
N LEU A 184 -11.58 11.28 -1.88
CA LEU A 184 -11.39 10.45 -3.07
C LEU A 184 -12.53 10.64 -4.08
N PHE A 185 -13.78 10.77 -3.64
CA PHE A 185 -14.88 11.11 -4.55
C PHE A 185 -14.69 12.48 -5.23
N ILE A 186 -14.22 13.48 -4.47
CA ILE A 186 -13.88 14.81 -5.02
C ILE A 186 -12.72 14.68 -6.02
N MET A 187 -11.65 13.95 -5.67
CA MET A 187 -10.51 13.73 -6.57
C MET A 187 -10.94 13.01 -7.85
N SER A 188 -11.77 11.97 -7.75
CA SER A 188 -12.32 11.28 -8.93
C SER A 188 -13.15 12.22 -9.79
N ALA A 189 -14.01 13.06 -9.20
CA ALA A 189 -14.82 14.02 -9.95
C ALA A 189 -13.99 15.07 -10.70
N ILE A 190 -12.79 15.40 -10.19
CA ILE A 190 -11.89 16.39 -10.82
C ILE A 190 -11.00 15.75 -11.90
N PHE A 191 -10.47 14.55 -11.66
CA PHE A 191 -9.40 13.97 -12.48
C PHE A 191 -9.82 12.81 -13.36
N GLU A 192 -11.01 12.26 -13.15
CA GLU A 192 -11.52 11.10 -13.91
C GLU A 192 -12.82 11.44 -14.64
N THR A 193 -13.18 10.60 -15.59
CA THR A 193 -14.44 10.70 -16.36
C THR A 193 -15.08 9.31 -16.48
N GLY A 194 -16.37 9.26 -16.85
CA GLY A 194 -17.08 7.99 -17.05
C GLY A 194 -17.57 7.32 -15.77
N GLN A 195 -17.51 7.97 -14.61
CA GLN A 195 -17.91 7.41 -13.31
C GLN A 195 -19.33 6.87 -13.33
N PHE A 196 -20.28 7.67 -13.84
CA PHE A 196 -21.68 7.31 -13.86
C PHE A 196 -21.97 6.07 -14.71
N GLN A 197 -21.34 5.98 -15.89
CA GLN A 197 -21.46 4.82 -16.78
C GLN A 197 -20.86 3.57 -16.13
N ALA A 198 -19.69 3.70 -15.50
CA ALA A 198 -19.04 2.61 -14.78
C ALA A 198 -19.91 2.10 -13.62
N ILE A 199 -20.58 2.98 -12.87
CA ILE A 199 -21.49 2.59 -11.79
C ILE A 199 -22.72 1.86 -12.34
N GLN A 200 -23.33 2.36 -13.41
CA GLN A 200 -24.53 1.75 -13.99
C GLN A 200 -24.28 0.37 -14.59
N SER A 201 -23.09 0.16 -15.18
CA SER A 201 -22.73 -1.11 -15.83
C SER A 201 -22.06 -2.11 -14.87
N ALA A 202 -21.78 -1.72 -13.62
CA ALA A 202 -21.11 -2.57 -12.65
C ALA A 202 -21.99 -3.75 -12.22
N GLY A 203 -21.54 -4.96 -12.57
CA GLY A 203 -22.15 -6.20 -12.13
C GLY A 203 -21.76 -6.60 -10.71
N TRP A 204 -22.38 -7.65 -10.19
CA TRP A 204 -22.16 -8.13 -8.82
C TRP A 204 -20.69 -8.55 -8.56
N VAL A 205 -19.96 -9.04 -9.57
CA VAL A 205 -18.54 -9.41 -9.46
C VAL A 205 -17.68 -8.20 -9.15
N VAL A 206 -17.93 -7.07 -9.80
CA VAL A 206 -17.19 -5.81 -9.58
C VAL A 206 -17.48 -5.28 -8.18
N TRP A 207 -18.74 -5.27 -7.76
CA TRP A 207 -19.11 -4.85 -6.41
C TRP A 207 -18.58 -5.77 -5.31
N SER A 208 -18.52 -7.10 -5.55
CA SER A 208 -17.90 -8.03 -4.60
C SER A 208 -16.39 -7.79 -4.49
N THR A 209 -15.74 -7.39 -5.58
CA THR A 209 -14.33 -6.97 -5.54
C THR A 209 -14.14 -5.70 -4.70
N VAL A 210 -15.01 -4.70 -4.85
CA VAL A 210 -15.02 -3.50 -3.97
C VAL A 210 -15.17 -3.89 -2.50
N ALA A 211 -16.13 -4.79 -2.19
CA ALA A 211 -16.33 -5.29 -0.83
C ALA A 211 -15.08 -6.01 -0.30
N TYR A 212 -14.44 -6.86 -1.11
CA TYR A 212 -13.16 -7.50 -0.76
C TYR A 212 -12.08 -6.47 -0.44
N LEU A 213 -11.91 -5.46 -1.30
CA LEU A 213 -10.89 -4.42 -1.11
C LEU A 213 -11.14 -3.61 0.17
N GLY A 214 -12.39 -3.29 0.49
CA GLY A 214 -12.75 -2.54 1.69
C GLY A 214 -12.68 -3.37 2.97
N LEU A 215 -13.28 -4.57 2.99
CA LEU A 215 -13.43 -5.38 4.19
C LEU A 215 -12.18 -6.24 4.46
N ILE A 216 -11.69 -6.92 3.43
CA ILE A 216 -10.61 -7.89 3.61
C ILE A 216 -9.25 -7.20 3.48
N MET A 217 -8.99 -6.54 2.36
CA MET A 217 -7.68 -5.92 2.15
C MET A 217 -7.43 -4.78 3.15
N THR A 218 -8.43 -3.93 3.41
CA THR A 218 -8.24 -2.77 4.28
C THR A 218 -8.59 -3.05 5.72
N ALA A 219 -9.85 -3.36 6.06
CA ALA A 219 -10.25 -3.48 7.46
C ALA A 219 -9.57 -4.68 8.15
N LEU A 220 -9.66 -5.89 7.56
CA LEU A 220 -9.01 -7.09 8.12
C LEU A 220 -7.48 -7.00 8.04
N GLY A 221 -6.92 -6.50 6.92
CA GLY A 221 -5.48 -6.33 6.75
C GLY A 221 -4.89 -5.41 7.83
N TYR A 222 -5.50 -4.25 8.08
CA TYR A 222 -5.09 -3.36 9.17
C TYR A 222 -5.31 -3.98 10.56
N TYR A 223 -6.41 -4.71 10.77
CA TYR A 223 -6.62 -5.41 12.03
C TYR A 223 -5.49 -6.43 12.32
N MET A 224 -5.13 -7.24 11.33
CA MET A 224 -4.03 -8.21 11.46
C MET A 224 -2.68 -7.49 11.67
N TRP A 225 -2.39 -6.45 10.88
CA TRP A 225 -1.16 -5.69 11.00
C TRP A 225 -1.00 -5.02 12.36
N TYR A 226 -2.03 -4.30 12.83
CA TYR A 226 -1.97 -3.66 14.14
C TYR A 226 -1.95 -4.67 15.29
N THR A 227 -2.56 -5.85 15.12
CA THR A 227 -2.46 -6.93 16.09
C THR A 227 -1.02 -7.45 16.16
N LEU A 228 -0.37 -7.66 15.01
CA LEU A 228 1.01 -8.12 14.93
C LEU A 228 1.98 -7.14 15.58
N ILE A 229 1.96 -5.86 15.20
CA ILE A 229 2.91 -4.85 15.72
C ILE A 229 2.67 -4.45 17.18
N ARG A 230 1.57 -4.89 17.80
CA ARG A 230 1.37 -4.81 19.26
C ARG A 230 2.01 -5.97 20.01
N ARG A 231 2.26 -7.08 19.33
CA ARG A 231 2.80 -8.32 19.89
C ARG A 231 4.30 -8.44 19.67
N THR A 232 4.78 -7.88 18.57
CA THR A 232 6.19 -7.95 18.14
C THR A 232 6.71 -6.58 17.73
N PRO A 233 8.01 -6.30 17.92
CA PRO A 233 8.61 -5.08 17.38
C PRO A 233 8.39 -4.97 15.87
N VAL A 234 8.24 -3.74 15.37
CA VAL A 234 8.04 -3.49 13.93
C VAL A 234 9.18 -4.08 13.09
N SER A 235 10.41 -4.08 13.60
CA SER A 235 11.58 -4.69 12.97
C SER A 235 11.45 -6.21 12.75
N GLU A 236 10.66 -6.90 13.58
CA GLU A 236 10.37 -8.32 13.42
C GLU A 236 9.11 -8.57 12.58
N ALA A 237 8.20 -7.61 12.53
CA ALA A 237 6.97 -7.67 11.73
C ALA A 237 7.21 -7.31 10.25
N ALA A 238 8.04 -6.30 9.97
CA ALA A 238 8.29 -5.80 8.62
C ALA A 238 8.82 -6.85 7.62
N PRO A 239 9.66 -7.83 8.00
CA PRO A 239 10.10 -8.89 7.09
C PRO A 239 8.97 -9.67 6.42
N TYR A 240 7.83 -9.83 7.07
CA TYR A 240 6.69 -10.53 6.46
C TYR A 240 6.14 -9.79 5.23
N LEU A 241 6.24 -8.45 5.19
CA LEU A 241 5.78 -7.65 4.05
C LEU A 241 6.61 -7.88 2.79
N LEU A 242 7.84 -8.42 2.90
CA LEU A 242 8.64 -8.84 1.75
C LEU A 242 7.99 -9.99 0.97
N ALA A 243 7.06 -10.73 1.58
CA ALA A 243 6.29 -11.76 0.89
C ALA A 243 5.15 -11.20 0.04
N LEU A 244 4.76 -9.93 0.20
CA LEU A 244 3.66 -9.31 -0.54
C LEU A 244 3.82 -9.41 -2.07
N PRO A 245 4.98 -9.07 -2.67
CA PRO A 245 5.18 -9.22 -4.10
C PRO A 245 5.03 -10.68 -4.58
N LEU A 246 5.44 -11.66 -3.79
CA LEU A 246 5.30 -13.07 -4.13
C LEU A 246 3.83 -13.46 -4.26
N PHE A 247 2.98 -13.03 -3.33
CA PHE A 247 1.54 -13.27 -3.40
C PHE A 247 0.88 -12.48 -4.55
N SER A 248 1.35 -11.25 -4.83
CA SER A 248 0.86 -10.48 -5.97
C SER A 248 1.26 -11.12 -7.30
N MET A 249 2.48 -11.64 -7.43
CA MET A 249 2.93 -12.34 -8.62
C MET A 249 2.16 -13.65 -8.85
N ALA A 250 2.00 -14.45 -7.78
CA ALA A 250 1.23 -15.70 -7.88
C ALA A 250 -0.24 -15.42 -8.23
N GLY A 251 -0.85 -14.42 -7.60
CA GLY A 251 -2.22 -14.01 -7.89
C GLY A 251 -2.37 -13.39 -9.28
N GLY A 252 -1.44 -12.56 -9.73
CA GLY A 252 -1.40 -11.98 -11.07
C GLY A 252 -1.32 -13.05 -12.14
N TRP A 253 -0.46 -14.05 -11.97
CA TRP A 253 -0.38 -15.20 -12.85
C TRP A 253 -1.70 -16.01 -12.89
N PHE A 254 -2.25 -16.32 -11.70
CA PHE A 254 -3.42 -17.20 -11.61
C PHE A 254 -4.73 -16.52 -12.05
N PHE A 255 -4.96 -15.27 -11.63
CA PHE A 255 -6.24 -14.57 -11.87
C PHE A 255 -6.23 -13.66 -13.10
N LEU A 256 -5.06 -13.11 -13.47
CA LEU A 256 -4.96 -12.11 -14.54
C LEU A 256 -4.16 -12.62 -15.75
N GLY A 257 -3.53 -13.81 -15.67
CA GLY A 257 -2.65 -14.32 -16.72
C GLY A 257 -1.35 -13.50 -16.88
N GLU A 258 -0.95 -12.73 -15.85
CA GLU A 258 0.30 -11.98 -15.87
C GLU A 258 1.49 -12.94 -15.88
N ILE A 259 2.44 -12.73 -16.77
CA ILE A 259 3.69 -13.49 -16.83
C ILE A 259 4.83 -12.54 -16.47
N ALA A 260 5.45 -12.78 -15.31
CA ALA A 260 6.64 -12.04 -14.92
C ALA A 260 7.80 -12.38 -15.87
N THR A 261 8.38 -11.36 -16.47
CA THR A 261 9.54 -11.53 -17.34
C THR A 261 10.80 -11.77 -16.51
N THR A 262 11.85 -12.31 -17.14
CA THR A 262 13.15 -12.48 -16.49
C THR A 262 13.66 -11.15 -15.92
N GLN A 263 13.43 -10.05 -16.62
CA GLN A 263 13.86 -8.71 -16.19
C GLN A 263 13.09 -8.25 -14.93
N THR A 264 11.75 -8.45 -14.89
CA THR A 264 10.93 -8.19 -13.70
C THR A 264 11.37 -9.05 -12.52
N LEU A 265 11.70 -10.33 -12.74
CA LEU A 265 12.18 -11.22 -11.69
C LEU A 265 13.55 -10.79 -11.14
N LEU A 266 14.50 -10.43 -12.02
CA LEU A 266 15.83 -9.97 -11.62
C LEU A 266 15.74 -8.64 -10.87
N GLY A 267 15.07 -7.65 -11.44
CA GLY A 267 14.88 -6.35 -10.80
C GLY A 267 14.12 -6.45 -9.47
N GLY A 268 13.09 -7.33 -9.42
CA GLY A 268 12.35 -7.64 -8.20
C GLY A 268 13.23 -8.28 -7.13
N GLY A 269 14.09 -9.23 -7.50
CA GLY A 269 15.07 -9.83 -6.60
C GLY A 269 16.05 -8.79 -6.02
N ILE A 270 16.48 -7.83 -6.85
CA ILE A 270 17.33 -6.71 -6.41
C ILE A 270 16.58 -5.81 -5.43
N ILE A 271 15.32 -5.42 -5.73
CA ILE A 271 14.49 -4.61 -4.83
C ILE A 271 14.33 -5.29 -3.48
N ILE A 272 13.90 -6.56 -3.49
CA ILE A 272 13.69 -7.34 -2.27
C ILE A 272 14.98 -7.46 -1.47
N SER A 273 16.12 -7.68 -2.12
CA SER A 273 17.44 -7.75 -1.45
C SER A 273 17.83 -6.42 -0.80
N GLY A 274 17.59 -5.30 -1.48
CA GLY A 274 17.82 -3.95 -0.93
C GLY A 274 16.94 -3.68 0.28
N VAL A 275 15.65 -3.97 0.19
CA VAL A 275 14.69 -3.79 1.30
C VAL A 275 15.01 -4.76 2.45
N ALA A 276 15.38 -6.01 2.15
CA ALA A 276 15.79 -6.96 3.17
C ALA A 276 17.03 -6.47 3.96
N LEU A 277 18.01 -5.90 3.27
CA LEU A 277 19.19 -5.31 3.93
C LEU A 277 18.82 -4.17 4.88
N ILE A 278 17.78 -3.40 4.57
CA ILE A 278 17.25 -2.35 5.42
C ILE A 278 16.56 -2.93 6.66
N VAL A 279 15.70 -3.92 6.44
CA VAL A 279 14.79 -4.46 7.47
C VAL A 279 15.52 -5.36 8.46
N PHE A 280 16.49 -6.16 7.99
CA PHE A 280 17.26 -7.09 8.82
C PHE A 280 18.49 -6.45 9.49
N GLU A 281 18.61 -5.12 9.49
CA GLU A 281 19.68 -4.48 10.25
C GLU A 281 19.43 -4.65 11.75
N PRO A 282 20.38 -5.24 12.52
CA PRO A 282 20.25 -5.32 13.96
C PRO A 282 20.22 -3.89 14.54
N ILE A 283 19.19 -3.60 15.33
CA ILE A 283 19.10 -2.35 16.09
C ILE A 283 20.25 -2.37 17.10
N LYS A 284 21.18 -1.43 16.98
CA LYS A 284 22.27 -1.23 17.95
C LYS A 284 21.75 -0.51 19.18
#